data_9fd30b9a83feae6b2701d0bbb507edad
#
_entry.id   9fd30b9a83feae6b2701d0bbb507edad
#
_cell.length_a   1.000
_cell.length_b   1.000
_cell.length_c   1.000
_cell.angle_alpha   90.00
_cell.angle_beta   90.00
_cell.angle_gamma   90.00
#
_symmetry.space_group_name_H-M   'P 1'
#
loop_
_entity.id
_entity.type
_entity.pdbx_description
1 polymer ?
#
loop_
_entity_poly.entity_id
_entity_poly.type
_entity_poly.pdbx_seq_one_letter_code
_entity_poly.pdbx_strand_id
1 'polypeptide(L)'
;MNAMRTRLLGTSDLAITPLGFGAWAIGGGDWAFGWGSQDDGDSIAAIHEALDHGVNWIDTAPVYGLGRSEEVVARALEGVRERPLVFTKCGRVWNERREIGKRLEPASVRAECEASLRRLRLDRIDLYQVHWPEPDEDVEEGWTELARLRDEGKVRWIGVSNFSVAQMERAARIAPITSLQPPFSLLRREIEPEILPWCRAHDVGVLAYSPLASGLLTGTWSRERRDALPEDDWRKHKNPLFQDPAFARHLAVVEAVRGIAATRGVAPGAVALAWVLAHPAITGAIVGARRGGQFADLAVAAALELTAEERGVLVLAAAGGGV
;
A
#
# COMPACT_ATOMS: atom_id res chain seq x y z
N MET A 1 0.38 -14.62 21.00
CA MET A 1 1.35 -13.81 20.24
C MET A 1 1.41 -12.42 20.88
N ASN A 2 2.59 -11.79 21.01
CA ASN A 2 2.65 -10.41 21.48
C ASN A 2 2.02 -9.49 20.43
N ALA A 3 1.11 -8.61 20.85
CA ALA A 3 0.51 -7.62 19.97
C ALA A 3 1.61 -6.77 19.30
N MET A 4 1.45 -6.47 18.00
CA MET A 4 2.37 -5.57 17.30
C MET A 4 2.35 -4.19 17.99
N ARG A 5 3.52 -3.58 18.20
CA ARG A 5 3.59 -2.21 18.69
C ARG A 5 3.00 -1.26 17.66
N THR A 6 2.18 -0.32 18.11
CA THR A 6 1.60 0.70 17.22
C THR A 6 2.45 1.97 17.15
N ARG A 7 2.26 2.74 16.05
CA ARG A 7 2.83 4.07 15.82
C ARG A 7 1.69 5.01 15.47
N LEU A 8 1.74 6.25 15.91
CA LEU A 8 0.76 7.26 15.48
C LEU A 8 1.01 7.63 14.01
N LEU A 9 -0.05 7.72 13.23
CA LEU A 9 0.02 8.12 11.83
C LEU A 9 0.01 9.65 11.71
N GLY A 10 1.18 10.24 11.51
CA GLY A 10 1.34 11.69 11.46
C GLY A 10 0.83 12.35 12.75
N THR A 11 0.11 13.43 12.60
CA THR A 11 -0.49 14.19 13.72
C THR A 11 -1.84 13.64 14.20
N SER A 12 -2.28 12.48 13.64
CA SER A 12 -3.57 11.89 13.99
C SER A 12 -3.54 11.06 15.27
N ASP A 13 -4.73 10.69 15.74
CA ASP A 13 -4.93 9.70 16.80
C ASP A 13 -5.01 8.26 16.28
N LEU A 14 -4.70 8.03 15.00
CA LEU A 14 -4.66 6.69 14.40
C LEU A 14 -3.38 5.96 14.83
N ALA A 15 -3.49 5.10 15.85
CA ALA A 15 -2.41 4.22 16.28
C ALA A 15 -2.40 2.97 15.39
N ILE A 16 -1.51 2.90 14.40
CA ILE A 16 -1.43 1.81 13.42
C ILE A 16 -0.27 0.86 13.71
N THR A 17 -0.45 -0.41 13.38
CA THR A 17 0.63 -1.40 13.38
C THR A 17 1.63 -1.13 12.24
N PRO A 18 2.91 -1.54 12.36
CA PRO A 18 3.91 -1.33 11.31
C PRO A 18 3.54 -1.97 9.97
N LEU A 19 2.76 -3.07 10.00
CA LEU A 19 2.22 -3.73 8.83
C LEU A 19 0.71 -3.49 8.77
N GLY A 20 0.20 -3.18 7.58
CA GLY A 20 -1.22 -3.13 7.26
C GLY A 20 -1.56 -4.07 6.12
N PHE A 21 -2.83 -4.50 6.05
CA PHE A 21 -3.28 -5.35 4.95
C PHE A 21 -3.61 -4.51 3.72
N GLY A 22 -2.98 -4.85 2.58
CA GLY A 22 -3.22 -4.22 1.28
C GLY A 22 -4.19 -5.01 0.42
N ALA A 23 -5.31 -4.41 0.09
CA ALA A 23 -6.42 -5.07 -0.60
C ALA A 23 -6.38 -4.93 -2.14
N TRP A 24 -5.27 -4.47 -2.73
CA TRP A 24 -5.17 -4.37 -4.20
C TRP A 24 -5.29 -5.74 -4.88
N ALA A 25 -4.50 -6.73 -4.41
CA ALA A 25 -4.42 -8.04 -5.05
C ALA A 25 -5.72 -8.86 -4.94
N ILE A 26 -6.61 -8.51 -4.00
CA ILE A 26 -7.92 -9.15 -3.83
C ILE A 26 -9.04 -8.50 -4.66
N GLY A 27 -8.76 -7.44 -5.41
CA GLY A 27 -9.71 -6.85 -6.37
C GLY A 27 -10.08 -7.77 -7.54
N GLY A 28 -9.35 -8.88 -7.72
CA GLY A 28 -9.62 -9.86 -8.76
C GLY A 28 -9.06 -9.48 -10.13
N GLY A 29 -9.51 -10.21 -11.16
CA GLY A 29 -9.25 -9.92 -12.57
C GLY A 29 -10.22 -8.90 -13.15
N ASP A 30 -10.34 -8.88 -14.48
CA ASP A 30 -11.30 -8.04 -15.23
C ASP A 30 -11.18 -6.54 -15.03
N TRP A 31 -10.00 -6.03 -14.67
CA TRP A 31 -9.67 -4.62 -14.64
C TRP A 31 -8.22 -4.36 -15.00
N ALA A 32 -7.87 -3.12 -15.35
CA ALA A 32 -6.61 -2.78 -16.02
C ALA A 32 -5.32 -3.16 -15.26
N PHE A 33 -5.38 -3.31 -13.93
CA PHE A 33 -4.25 -3.61 -13.03
C PHE A 33 -4.49 -4.88 -12.20
N GLY A 34 -5.36 -5.77 -12.66
CA GLY A 34 -5.65 -7.04 -12.00
C GLY A 34 -4.48 -8.02 -12.05
N TRP A 35 -4.46 -8.96 -11.10
CA TRP A 35 -3.50 -10.07 -11.03
C TRP A 35 -4.15 -11.42 -11.37
N GLY A 36 -5.11 -11.40 -12.30
CA GLY A 36 -5.93 -12.55 -12.64
C GLY A 36 -7.08 -12.80 -11.67
N SER A 37 -7.79 -13.91 -11.87
CA SER A 37 -8.95 -14.29 -11.05
C SER A 37 -8.59 -14.43 -9.57
N GLN A 38 -9.53 -14.09 -8.68
CA GLN A 38 -9.37 -14.15 -7.24
C GLN A 38 -10.64 -14.68 -6.59
N ASP A 39 -10.49 -15.68 -5.73
CA ASP A 39 -11.57 -16.21 -4.91
C ASP A 39 -11.82 -15.31 -3.69
N ASP A 40 -13.09 -15.08 -3.36
CA ASP A 40 -13.46 -14.20 -2.26
C ASP A 40 -13.23 -14.88 -0.89
N GLY A 41 -13.40 -16.20 -0.81
CA GLY A 41 -13.12 -16.97 0.40
C GLY A 41 -11.65 -16.94 0.75
N ASP A 42 -10.77 -17.13 -0.26
CA ASP A 42 -9.32 -16.98 -0.11
C ASP A 42 -8.93 -15.56 0.34
N SER A 43 -9.59 -14.55 -0.22
CA SER A 43 -9.36 -13.14 0.12
C SER A 43 -9.75 -12.84 1.57
N ILE A 44 -10.92 -13.32 2.01
CA ILE A 44 -11.42 -13.18 3.38
C ILE A 44 -10.48 -13.91 4.36
N ALA A 45 -10.05 -15.13 4.02
CA ALA A 45 -9.09 -15.87 4.82
C ALA A 45 -7.75 -15.14 4.99
N ALA A 46 -7.26 -14.49 3.93
CA ALA A 46 -6.03 -13.69 4.00
C ALA A 46 -6.18 -12.45 4.90
N ILE A 47 -7.34 -11.78 4.85
CA ILE A 47 -7.64 -10.65 5.76
C ILE A 47 -7.68 -11.14 7.21
N HIS A 48 -8.42 -12.21 7.49
CA HIS A 48 -8.52 -12.77 8.85
C HIS A 48 -7.16 -13.19 9.39
N GLU A 49 -6.33 -13.86 8.59
CA GLU A 49 -4.97 -14.21 8.99
C GLU A 49 -4.15 -12.98 9.38
N ALA A 50 -4.23 -11.90 8.60
CA ALA A 50 -3.53 -10.65 8.94
C ALA A 50 -4.01 -10.07 10.28
N LEU A 51 -5.33 -10.06 10.52
CA LEU A 51 -5.92 -9.60 11.79
C LEU A 51 -5.50 -10.50 12.96
N ASP A 52 -5.47 -11.83 12.78
CA ASP A 52 -5.03 -12.79 13.78
C ASP A 52 -3.55 -12.61 14.15
N HIS A 53 -2.74 -12.10 13.22
CA HIS A 53 -1.35 -11.69 13.47
C HIS A 53 -1.21 -10.28 14.07
N GLY A 54 -2.33 -9.63 14.42
CA GLY A 54 -2.38 -8.36 15.14
C GLY A 54 -2.33 -7.12 14.25
N VAL A 55 -2.50 -7.27 12.92
CA VAL A 55 -2.70 -6.11 12.02
C VAL A 55 -4.00 -5.40 12.39
N ASN A 56 -3.96 -4.08 12.53
CA ASN A 56 -5.11 -3.29 12.95
C ASN A 56 -5.61 -2.28 11.91
N TRP A 57 -5.13 -2.38 10.66
CA TRP A 57 -5.61 -1.52 9.57
C TRP A 57 -5.55 -2.21 8.20
N ILE A 58 -6.50 -1.84 7.34
CA ILE A 58 -6.65 -2.33 5.97
C ILE A 58 -6.65 -1.14 5.03
N ASP A 59 -5.86 -1.21 3.96
CA ASP A 59 -5.85 -0.23 2.87
C ASP A 59 -6.50 -0.81 1.62
N THR A 60 -7.54 -0.15 1.12
CA THR A 60 -8.26 -0.49 -0.11
C THR A 60 -8.43 0.74 -1.01
N ALA A 61 -9.15 0.58 -2.12
CA ALA A 61 -9.60 1.67 -2.99
C ALA A 61 -10.80 1.23 -3.83
N PRO A 62 -11.72 2.16 -4.21
CA PRO A 62 -12.87 1.85 -5.05
C PRO A 62 -12.46 1.30 -6.42
N VAL A 63 -11.34 1.76 -6.99
CA VAL A 63 -10.85 1.29 -8.30
C VAL A 63 -10.33 -0.15 -8.28
N TYR A 64 -10.01 -0.73 -7.12
CA TYR A 64 -9.53 -2.11 -7.02
C TYR A 64 -10.63 -3.12 -7.32
N GLY A 65 -10.61 -3.66 -8.53
CA GLY A 65 -11.68 -4.51 -9.05
C GLY A 65 -13.00 -3.77 -9.24
N LEU A 66 -12.95 -2.43 -9.38
CA LEU A 66 -14.13 -1.57 -9.64
C LEU A 66 -15.23 -1.73 -8.59
N GLY A 67 -14.83 -1.61 -7.32
CA GLY A 67 -15.69 -1.72 -6.14
C GLY A 67 -15.53 -3.03 -5.38
N ARG A 68 -15.14 -4.12 -6.06
CA ARG A 68 -15.08 -5.47 -5.47
C ARG A 68 -14.21 -5.55 -4.22
N SER A 69 -13.03 -4.91 -4.23
CA SER A 69 -12.13 -4.95 -3.07
C SER A 69 -12.78 -4.40 -1.81
N GLU A 70 -13.51 -3.28 -1.90
CA GLU A 70 -14.24 -2.70 -0.77
C GLU A 70 -15.37 -3.62 -0.28
N GLU A 71 -16.08 -4.29 -1.19
CA GLU A 71 -17.14 -5.26 -0.84
C GLU A 71 -16.57 -6.51 -0.16
N VAL A 72 -15.42 -7.02 -0.62
CA VAL A 72 -14.72 -8.15 0.01
C VAL A 72 -14.24 -7.78 1.41
N VAL A 73 -13.65 -6.59 1.57
CA VAL A 73 -13.26 -6.06 2.88
C VAL A 73 -14.47 -5.97 3.81
N ALA A 74 -15.59 -5.42 3.35
CA ALA A 74 -16.82 -5.34 4.15
C ALA A 74 -17.27 -6.71 4.66
N ARG A 75 -17.29 -7.72 3.77
CA ARG A 75 -17.66 -9.10 4.16
C ARG A 75 -16.67 -9.73 5.13
N ALA A 76 -15.36 -9.48 4.93
CA ALA A 76 -14.34 -9.98 5.84
C ALA A 76 -14.47 -9.38 7.25
N LEU A 77 -15.05 -8.20 7.37
CA LEU A 77 -15.24 -7.52 8.66
C LEU A 77 -16.57 -7.84 9.33
N GLU A 78 -17.46 -8.60 8.70
CA GLU A 78 -18.72 -9.06 9.31
C GLU A 78 -18.42 -9.94 10.54
N GLY A 79 -18.93 -9.54 11.70
CA GLY A 79 -18.74 -10.27 12.96
C GLY A 79 -17.36 -10.12 13.60
N VAL A 80 -16.44 -9.36 13.00
CA VAL A 80 -15.15 -9.06 13.63
C VAL A 80 -15.38 -8.16 14.84
N ARG A 81 -14.97 -8.64 16.02
CA ARG A 81 -15.23 -7.98 17.30
C ARG A 81 -14.51 -6.64 17.44
N GLU A 82 -13.23 -6.61 17.08
CA GLU A 82 -12.40 -5.41 17.09
C GLU A 82 -12.13 -5.01 15.62
N ARG A 83 -12.98 -4.12 15.12
CA ARG A 83 -12.88 -3.67 13.72
C ARG A 83 -11.53 -2.97 13.50
N PRO A 84 -10.72 -3.40 12.53
CA PRO A 84 -9.53 -2.67 12.13
C PRO A 84 -9.90 -1.30 11.55
N LEU A 85 -8.94 -0.39 11.52
CA LEU A 85 -9.05 0.87 10.78
C LEU A 85 -9.15 0.58 9.28
N VAL A 86 -10.04 1.28 8.57
CA VAL A 86 -10.24 1.10 7.14
C VAL A 86 -9.86 2.38 6.40
N PHE A 87 -8.88 2.24 5.49
CA PHE A 87 -8.37 3.31 4.65
C PHE A 87 -8.81 3.06 3.20
N THR A 88 -9.36 4.07 2.56
CA THR A 88 -9.72 4.01 1.14
C THR A 88 -9.40 5.32 0.43
N LYS A 89 -9.73 5.43 -0.85
CA LYS A 89 -9.22 6.50 -1.71
C LYS A 89 -10.31 7.05 -2.64
N CYS A 90 -10.01 8.20 -3.28
CA CYS A 90 -10.81 8.79 -4.37
C CYS A 90 -9.92 9.24 -5.53
N GLY A 91 -10.56 9.75 -6.58
CA GLY A 91 -9.91 10.34 -7.74
C GLY A 91 -9.63 9.34 -8.86
N ARG A 92 -10.11 8.11 -8.73
CA ARG A 92 -10.08 7.09 -9.78
C ARG A 92 -11.49 6.54 -9.99
N VAL A 93 -12.17 7.06 -10.98
CA VAL A 93 -13.53 6.66 -11.38
C VAL A 93 -13.48 5.71 -12.56
N TRP A 94 -14.58 5.04 -12.86
CA TRP A 94 -14.72 4.22 -14.07
C TRP A 94 -16.09 4.39 -14.70
N ASN A 95 -16.16 4.12 -15.99
CA ASN A 95 -17.40 4.16 -16.78
C ASN A 95 -18.00 2.76 -16.99
N GLU A 96 -19.12 2.67 -17.67
CA GLU A 96 -19.81 1.40 -17.99
C GLU A 96 -18.95 0.44 -18.83
N ARG A 97 -17.98 0.97 -19.59
CA ARG A 97 -16.99 0.17 -20.33
C ARG A 97 -15.81 -0.29 -19.48
N ARG A 98 -15.85 0.00 -18.15
CA ARG A 98 -14.79 -0.34 -17.19
C ARG A 98 -13.46 0.42 -17.44
N GLU A 99 -13.51 1.50 -18.21
CA GLU A 99 -12.37 2.38 -18.46
C GLU A 99 -12.16 3.29 -17.24
N ILE A 100 -10.91 3.30 -16.73
CA ILE A 100 -10.56 4.08 -15.54
C ILE A 100 -10.24 5.51 -15.95
N GLY A 101 -10.98 6.45 -15.36
CA GLY A 101 -10.78 7.88 -15.49
C GLY A 101 -10.13 8.50 -14.25
N LYS A 102 -9.81 9.78 -14.37
CA LYS A 102 -9.20 10.62 -13.34
C LYS A 102 -10.15 11.77 -13.05
N ARG A 103 -10.56 11.98 -11.79
CA ARG A 103 -11.44 13.06 -11.39
C ARG A 103 -11.18 13.49 -9.97
N LEU A 104 -11.05 14.80 -9.76
CA LEU A 104 -10.92 15.40 -8.43
C LEU A 104 -11.92 16.54 -8.22
N GLU A 105 -12.88 16.73 -9.13
CA GLU A 105 -13.95 17.72 -8.94
C GLU A 105 -14.73 17.38 -7.63
N PRO A 106 -15.13 18.39 -6.85
CA PRO A 106 -15.78 18.20 -5.54
C PRO A 106 -16.97 17.23 -5.56
N ALA A 107 -17.83 17.33 -6.59
CA ALA A 107 -19.00 16.47 -6.73
C ALA A 107 -18.61 14.98 -6.94
N SER A 108 -17.53 14.71 -7.70
CA SER A 108 -17.00 13.35 -7.90
C SER A 108 -16.43 12.79 -6.61
N VAL A 109 -15.57 13.55 -5.94
CA VAL A 109 -14.95 13.16 -4.66
C VAL A 109 -16.00 12.79 -3.62
N ARG A 110 -17.06 13.61 -3.49
CA ARG A 110 -18.18 13.33 -2.58
C ARG A 110 -18.93 12.06 -2.96
N ALA A 111 -19.28 11.89 -4.22
CA ALA A 111 -20.00 10.71 -4.70
C ALA A 111 -19.19 9.43 -4.50
N GLU A 112 -17.86 9.48 -4.74
CA GLU A 112 -16.93 8.37 -4.48
C GLU A 112 -16.89 8.02 -2.98
N CYS A 113 -16.79 9.02 -2.09
CA CYS A 113 -16.82 8.82 -0.64
C CYS A 113 -18.09 8.11 -0.18
N GLU A 114 -19.25 8.61 -0.62
CA GLU A 114 -20.55 8.03 -0.26
C GLU A 114 -20.74 6.62 -0.84
N ALA A 115 -20.22 6.36 -2.04
CA ALA A 115 -20.22 5.03 -2.62
C ALA A 115 -19.30 4.07 -1.85
N SER A 116 -18.11 4.51 -1.41
CA SER A 116 -17.19 3.74 -0.58
C SER A 116 -17.80 3.41 0.79
N LEU A 117 -18.45 4.38 1.44
CA LEU A 117 -19.18 4.14 2.70
C LEU A 117 -20.22 3.03 2.56
N ARG A 118 -21.00 3.06 1.45
CA ARG A 118 -22.01 2.03 1.17
C ARG A 118 -21.39 0.65 0.93
N ARG A 119 -20.33 0.54 0.09
CA ARG A 119 -19.67 -0.74 -0.21
C ARG A 119 -18.99 -1.34 1.00
N LEU A 120 -18.31 -0.50 1.78
CA LEU A 120 -17.62 -0.88 3.02
C LEU A 120 -18.58 -1.12 4.19
N ARG A 121 -19.86 -0.69 4.08
CA ARG A 121 -20.88 -0.73 5.14
C ARG A 121 -20.42 -0.02 6.41
N LEU A 122 -19.85 1.15 6.24
CA LEU A 122 -19.34 1.99 7.31
C LEU A 122 -20.10 3.32 7.38
N ASP A 123 -20.30 3.81 8.60
CA ASP A 123 -20.82 5.16 8.83
C ASP A 123 -19.72 6.23 8.65
N ARG A 124 -18.46 5.85 8.86
CA ARG A 124 -17.30 6.73 8.73
C ARG A 124 -16.05 5.97 8.30
N ILE A 125 -15.32 6.52 7.33
CA ILE A 125 -14.00 6.04 6.90
C ILE A 125 -12.93 6.56 7.84
N ASP A 126 -11.97 5.74 8.26
CA ASP A 126 -10.91 6.15 9.20
C ASP A 126 -9.85 7.03 8.55
N LEU A 127 -9.43 6.73 7.31
CA LEU A 127 -8.54 7.57 6.49
C LEU A 127 -9.01 7.57 5.03
N TYR A 128 -9.29 8.76 4.50
CA TYR A 128 -9.68 8.94 3.10
C TYR A 128 -8.59 9.69 2.34
N GLN A 129 -8.17 9.16 1.19
CA GLN A 129 -6.96 9.63 0.52
C GLN A 129 -7.23 10.01 -0.93
N VAL A 130 -6.62 11.11 -1.42
CA VAL A 130 -6.48 11.32 -2.86
C VAL A 130 -5.54 10.25 -3.40
N HIS A 131 -6.00 9.39 -4.33
CA HIS A 131 -5.23 8.25 -4.85
C HIS A 131 -4.04 8.69 -5.73
N TRP A 132 -4.27 9.68 -6.57
CA TRP A 132 -3.29 10.34 -7.42
C TRP A 132 -3.64 11.82 -7.59
N PRO A 133 -2.65 12.72 -7.63
CA PRO A 133 -2.89 14.16 -7.87
C PRO A 133 -3.18 14.42 -9.35
N GLU A 134 -4.27 13.87 -9.87
CA GLU A 134 -4.62 13.94 -11.29
C GLU A 134 -6.14 14.06 -11.49
N PRO A 135 -6.61 15.04 -12.26
CA PRO A 135 -5.83 16.10 -12.91
C PRO A 135 -5.17 17.06 -11.90
N ASP A 136 -3.98 17.62 -12.21
CA ASP A 136 -3.24 18.48 -11.28
C ASP A 136 -3.97 19.80 -10.99
N GLU A 137 -4.70 20.32 -11.98
CA GLU A 137 -5.52 21.54 -11.88
C GLU A 137 -6.66 21.40 -10.86
N ASP A 138 -7.15 20.19 -10.59
CA ASP A 138 -8.27 19.94 -9.68
C ASP A 138 -7.83 19.55 -8.26
N VAL A 139 -6.52 19.49 -8.00
CA VAL A 139 -5.97 18.97 -6.72
C VAL A 139 -6.48 19.79 -5.53
N GLU A 140 -6.46 21.13 -5.60
CA GLU A 140 -6.88 21.98 -4.49
C GLU A 140 -8.39 21.92 -4.25
N GLU A 141 -9.20 21.83 -5.31
CA GLU A 141 -10.65 21.70 -5.17
C GLU A 141 -11.01 20.34 -4.57
N GLY A 142 -10.39 19.26 -5.07
CA GLY A 142 -10.57 17.92 -4.52
C GLY A 142 -10.13 17.82 -3.07
N TRP A 143 -8.97 18.40 -2.72
CA TRP A 143 -8.49 18.42 -1.35
C TRP A 143 -9.39 19.24 -0.41
N THR A 144 -9.93 20.36 -0.89
CA THR A 144 -10.92 21.16 -0.16
C THR A 144 -12.16 20.31 0.15
N GLU A 145 -12.60 19.48 -0.81
CA GLU A 145 -13.76 18.62 -0.59
C GLU A 145 -13.47 17.49 0.41
N LEU A 146 -12.24 16.90 0.41
CA LEU A 146 -11.86 15.96 1.45
C LEU A 146 -11.92 16.61 2.84
N ALA A 147 -11.46 17.87 2.98
CA ALA A 147 -11.55 18.60 4.23
C ALA A 147 -13.00 18.80 4.68
N ARG A 148 -13.92 19.13 3.77
CA ARG A 148 -15.36 19.23 4.06
C ARG A 148 -15.96 17.89 4.52
N LEU A 149 -15.63 16.80 3.84
CA LEU A 149 -16.10 15.45 4.21
C LEU A 149 -15.62 15.05 5.62
N ARG A 150 -14.42 15.46 6.01
CA ARG A 150 -13.91 15.31 7.37
C ARG A 150 -14.72 16.15 8.38
N ASP A 151 -14.96 17.40 8.07
CA ASP A 151 -15.70 18.31 8.94
C ASP A 151 -17.18 17.89 9.10
N GLU A 152 -17.74 17.24 8.08
CA GLU A 152 -19.07 16.60 8.12
C GLU A 152 -19.06 15.26 8.89
N GLY A 153 -17.89 14.73 9.27
CA GLY A 153 -17.77 13.47 9.98
C GLY A 153 -17.92 12.21 9.14
N LYS A 154 -17.98 12.32 7.79
CA LYS A 154 -18.02 11.16 6.88
C LYS A 154 -16.67 10.44 6.83
N VAL A 155 -15.58 11.15 7.00
CA VAL A 155 -14.23 10.60 7.13
C VAL A 155 -13.57 11.15 8.40
N ARG A 156 -12.69 10.39 9.04
CA ARG A 156 -12.02 10.79 10.27
C ARG A 156 -10.77 11.61 10.01
N TRP A 157 -9.93 11.12 9.11
CA TRP A 157 -8.69 11.74 8.69
C TRP A 157 -8.56 11.74 7.18
N ILE A 158 -7.78 12.68 6.65
CA ILE A 158 -7.55 12.83 5.22
C ILE A 158 -6.06 12.74 4.89
N GLY A 159 -5.73 12.14 3.76
CA GLY A 159 -4.36 11.93 3.30
C GLY A 159 -4.22 12.01 1.79
N VAL A 160 -3.01 11.87 1.32
CA VAL A 160 -2.67 11.91 -0.10
C VAL A 160 -1.83 10.70 -0.50
N SER A 161 -1.83 10.35 -1.78
CA SER A 161 -0.99 9.30 -2.33
C SER A 161 -0.34 9.78 -3.62
N ASN A 162 0.95 9.46 -3.82
CA ASN A 162 1.72 9.82 -5.01
C ASN A 162 1.92 11.32 -5.28
N PHE A 163 1.80 12.14 -4.25
CA PHE A 163 2.05 13.59 -4.36
C PHE A 163 3.55 13.90 -4.35
N SER A 164 3.96 14.88 -5.14
CA SER A 164 5.25 15.56 -5.02
C SER A 164 5.25 16.51 -3.83
N VAL A 165 6.44 16.99 -3.41
CA VAL A 165 6.55 18.01 -2.35
C VAL A 165 5.77 19.27 -2.72
N ALA A 166 5.89 19.76 -3.95
CA ALA A 166 5.16 20.96 -4.40
C ALA A 166 3.63 20.79 -4.33
N GLN A 167 3.10 19.61 -4.65
CA GLN A 167 1.67 19.31 -4.52
C GLN A 167 1.24 19.22 -3.05
N MET A 168 2.07 18.63 -2.19
CA MET A 168 1.79 18.60 -0.75
C MET A 168 1.81 19.98 -0.13
N GLU A 169 2.73 20.86 -0.53
CA GLU A 169 2.76 22.26 -0.08
C GLU A 169 1.50 23.04 -0.49
N ARG A 170 0.98 22.81 -1.70
CA ARG A 170 -0.28 23.40 -2.17
C ARG A 170 -1.45 22.92 -1.31
N ALA A 171 -1.58 21.61 -1.12
CA ALA A 171 -2.62 21.00 -0.31
C ALA A 171 -2.55 21.44 1.16
N ALA A 172 -1.36 21.49 1.75
CA ALA A 172 -1.16 21.87 3.16
C ALA A 172 -1.60 23.32 3.50
N ARG A 173 -1.66 24.22 2.51
CA ARG A 173 -2.20 25.57 2.69
C ARG A 173 -3.71 25.58 2.91
N ILE A 174 -4.41 24.51 2.51
CA ILE A 174 -5.87 24.39 2.60
C ILE A 174 -6.26 23.63 3.86
N ALA A 175 -5.67 22.45 4.07
CA ALA A 175 -5.91 21.62 5.24
C ALA A 175 -4.68 20.76 5.57
N PRO A 176 -4.45 20.41 6.86
CA PRO A 176 -3.36 19.53 7.23
C PRO A 176 -3.42 18.16 6.53
N ILE A 177 -2.27 17.67 6.09
CA ILE A 177 -2.10 16.34 5.52
C ILE A 177 -1.74 15.36 6.63
N THR A 178 -2.58 14.36 6.89
CA THR A 178 -2.30 13.34 7.90
C THR A 178 -1.24 12.35 7.43
N SER A 179 -1.34 11.93 6.17
CA SER A 179 -0.46 10.90 5.61
C SER A 179 -0.16 11.08 4.14
N LEU A 180 1.02 10.62 3.74
CA LEU A 180 1.37 10.35 2.35
C LEU A 180 1.49 8.84 2.14
N GLN A 181 0.93 8.33 1.04
CA GLN A 181 1.07 6.95 0.63
C GLN A 181 1.88 6.87 -0.69
N PRO A 182 3.22 6.71 -0.63
CA PRO A 182 4.10 6.60 -1.78
C PRO A 182 4.55 5.15 -2.00
N PRO A 183 5.05 4.79 -3.22
CA PRO A 183 5.77 3.53 -3.40
C PRO A 183 7.13 3.60 -2.70
N PHE A 184 7.47 2.55 -1.93
CA PHE A 184 8.79 2.46 -1.32
C PHE A 184 9.21 0.99 -1.10
N SER A 185 10.38 0.64 -1.60
CA SER A 185 10.98 -0.70 -1.44
C SER A 185 12.48 -0.62 -1.72
N LEU A 186 13.21 -1.71 -1.52
CA LEU A 186 14.62 -1.85 -1.95
C LEU A 186 14.84 -1.53 -3.44
N LEU A 187 13.82 -1.71 -4.29
CA LEU A 187 13.88 -1.48 -5.73
C LEU A 187 13.28 -0.14 -6.18
N ARG A 188 12.69 0.62 -5.25
CA ARG A 188 12.05 1.91 -5.51
C ARG A 188 12.34 2.85 -4.37
N ARG A 189 13.38 3.69 -4.53
CA ARG A 189 13.94 4.56 -3.48
C ARG A 189 13.88 6.04 -3.81
N GLU A 190 13.19 6.41 -4.86
CA GLU A 190 13.15 7.76 -5.43
C GLU A 190 12.61 8.81 -4.45
N ILE A 191 11.87 8.37 -3.43
CA ILE A 191 11.29 9.27 -2.41
C ILE A 191 12.25 9.64 -1.27
N GLU A 192 13.42 8.96 -1.15
CA GLU A 192 14.36 9.17 -0.04
C GLU A 192 14.97 10.57 0.00
N PRO A 193 15.37 11.18 -1.12
CA PRO A 193 16.12 12.44 -1.06
C PRO A 193 15.27 13.67 -0.74
N GLU A 194 13.97 13.67 -1.05
CA GLU A 194 13.14 14.86 -0.96
C GLU A 194 11.83 14.61 -0.18
N ILE A 195 11.07 13.60 -0.58
CA ILE A 195 9.71 13.35 -0.06
C ILE A 195 9.73 12.90 1.41
N LEU A 196 10.58 11.92 1.75
CA LEU A 196 10.66 11.41 3.13
C LEU A 196 11.17 12.47 4.12
N PRO A 197 12.23 13.29 3.81
CA PRO A 197 12.63 14.42 4.62
C PRO A 197 11.51 15.45 4.83
N TRP A 198 10.77 15.79 3.77
CA TRP A 198 9.65 16.71 3.85
C TRP A 198 8.54 16.19 4.77
N CYS A 199 8.11 14.94 4.58
CA CYS A 199 7.09 14.31 5.42
C CYS A 199 7.49 14.35 6.91
N ARG A 200 8.75 14.04 7.20
CA ARG A 200 9.27 14.06 8.56
C ARG A 200 9.28 15.46 9.18
N ALA A 201 9.65 16.47 8.38
CA ALA A 201 9.69 17.87 8.84
C ALA A 201 8.30 18.46 9.10
N HIS A 202 7.25 17.88 8.52
CA HIS A 202 5.87 18.35 8.62
C HIS A 202 4.94 17.40 9.40
N ASP A 203 5.52 16.41 10.11
CA ASP A 203 4.77 15.39 10.87
C ASP A 203 3.71 14.64 10.03
N VAL A 204 3.97 14.43 8.73
CA VAL A 204 3.13 13.65 7.83
C VAL A 204 3.53 12.18 7.93
N GLY A 205 2.57 11.32 8.31
CA GLY A 205 2.80 9.88 8.39
C GLY A 205 3.00 9.25 7.00
N VAL A 206 3.92 8.29 6.87
CA VAL A 206 4.18 7.64 5.58
C VAL A 206 3.74 6.19 5.59
N LEU A 207 2.85 5.85 4.65
CA LEU A 207 2.33 4.50 4.39
C LEU A 207 2.96 3.95 3.11
N ALA A 208 4.02 3.17 3.22
CA ALA A 208 4.73 2.63 2.06
C ALA A 208 3.91 1.56 1.34
N TYR A 209 3.53 1.79 0.07
CA TYR A 209 2.92 0.75 -0.74
C TYR A 209 3.93 0.01 -1.61
N SER A 210 3.58 -1.21 -2.05
CA SER A 210 4.46 -2.11 -2.81
C SER A 210 5.83 -2.37 -2.17
N PRO A 211 5.93 -2.56 -0.84
CA PRO A 211 7.21 -2.76 -0.15
C PRO A 211 7.91 -4.05 -0.60
N LEU A 212 7.16 -5.02 -1.14
CA LEU A 212 7.67 -6.26 -1.73
C LEU A 212 7.82 -6.21 -3.25
N ALA A 213 7.70 -5.03 -3.88
CA ALA A 213 7.87 -4.84 -5.32
C ALA A 213 7.00 -5.82 -6.15
N SER A 214 5.67 -5.84 -5.91
CA SER A 214 4.72 -6.77 -6.54
C SER A 214 5.04 -8.26 -6.29
N GLY A 215 5.64 -8.56 -5.15
CA GLY A 215 6.05 -9.90 -4.74
C GLY A 215 7.46 -10.30 -5.19
N LEU A 216 8.17 -9.46 -5.94
CA LEU A 216 9.53 -9.78 -6.43
C LEU A 216 10.51 -10.05 -5.28
N LEU A 217 10.42 -9.28 -4.19
CA LEU A 217 11.29 -9.42 -3.02
C LEU A 217 10.89 -10.55 -2.05
N THR A 218 9.89 -11.37 -2.40
CA THR A 218 9.55 -12.57 -1.60
C THR A 218 10.55 -13.73 -1.77
N GLY A 219 11.51 -13.57 -2.66
CA GLY A 219 12.54 -14.59 -2.89
C GLY A 219 12.10 -15.77 -3.75
N THR A 220 10.90 -15.76 -4.33
CA THR A 220 10.35 -16.91 -5.07
C THR A 220 10.42 -16.76 -6.59
N TRP A 221 11.01 -15.67 -7.10
CA TRP A 221 11.02 -15.36 -8.52
C TRP A 221 12.27 -15.90 -9.23
N SER A 222 12.03 -16.36 -10.47
CA SER A 222 13.04 -16.73 -11.46
C SER A 222 12.57 -16.26 -12.84
N ARG A 223 13.42 -16.40 -13.87
CA ARG A 223 13.04 -16.10 -15.27
C ARG A 223 11.89 -17.00 -15.73
N GLU A 224 11.99 -18.31 -15.45
CA GLU A 224 10.99 -19.30 -15.81
C GLU A 224 9.63 -18.98 -15.19
N ARG A 225 9.61 -18.57 -13.91
CA ARG A 225 8.37 -18.18 -13.23
C ARG A 225 7.75 -16.92 -13.83
N ARG A 226 8.57 -15.93 -14.18
CA ARG A 226 8.09 -14.71 -14.85
C ARG A 226 7.46 -15.05 -16.20
N ASP A 227 8.16 -15.86 -17.01
CA ASP A 227 7.73 -16.18 -18.37
C ASP A 227 6.46 -17.05 -18.36
N ALA A 228 6.24 -17.84 -17.30
CA ALA A 228 5.04 -18.65 -17.08
C ALA A 228 3.83 -17.86 -16.53
N LEU A 229 3.95 -16.56 -16.31
CA LEU A 229 2.79 -15.74 -15.88
C LEU A 229 1.67 -15.78 -16.92
N PRO A 230 0.39 -15.80 -16.48
CA PRO A 230 -0.76 -15.63 -17.37
C PRO A 230 -0.67 -14.34 -18.19
N GLU A 231 -1.27 -14.33 -19.39
CA GLU A 231 -1.24 -13.17 -20.29
C GLU A 231 -1.99 -11.95 -19.72
N ASP A 232 -2.98 -12.17 -18.88
CA ASP A 232 -3.76 -11.14 -18.19
C ASP A 232 -3.13 -10.66 -16.88
N ASP A 233 -2.00 -11.26 -16.47
CA ASP A 233 -1.26 -10.78 -15.30
C ASP A 233 -0.51 -9.48 -15.65
N TRP A 234 -0.88 -8.40 -14.98
CA TRP A 234 -0.27 -7.09 -15.14
C TRP A 234 1.27 -7.10 -15.04
N ARG A 235 1.85 -7.98 -14.23
CA ARG A 235 3.30 -8.08 -14.05
C ARG A 235 4.02 -8.54 -15.30
N LYS A 236 3.38 -9.36 -16.14
CA LYS A 236 4.00 -9.93 -17.33
C LYS A 236 4.40 -8.88 -18.37
N HIS A 237 3.51 -7.93 -18.63
CA HIS A 237 3.68 -6.99 -19.75
C HIS A 237 3.78 -5.52 -19.37
N LYS A 238 3.22 -5.13 -18.21
CA LYS A 238 3.05 -3.72 -17.87
C LYS A 238 3.89 -3.26 -16.67
N ASN A 239 4.36 -4.20 -15.82
CA ASN A 239 5.18 -3.81 -14.66
C ASN A 239 6.66 -3.70 -15.06
N PRO A 240 7.27 -2.49 -15.04
CA PRO A 240 8.65 -2.30 -15.45
C PRO A 240 9.67 -3.08 -14.58
N LEU A 241 9.31 -3.44 -13.35
CA LEU A 241 10.19 -4.23 -12.48
C LEU A 241 10.38 -5.67 -12.98
N PHE A 242 9.49 -6.16 -13.83
CA PHE A 242 9.53 -7.51 -14.41
C PHE A 242 10.05 -7.54 -15.84
N GLN A 243 10.43 -6.39 -16.40
CA GLN A 243 10.98 -6.29 -17.76
C GLN A 243 12.50 -6.29 -17.74
N ASP A 244 13.11 -6.94 -18.76
CA ASP A 244 14.56 -6.85 -18.96
C ASP A 244 14.96 -5.48 -19.54
N PRO A 245 16.13 -4.95 -19.22
CA PRO A 245 17.20 -5.55 -18.40
C PRO A 245 17.01 -5.39 -16.88
N ALA A 246 16.01 -4.65 -16.42
CA ALA A 246 15.82 -4.37 -14.99
C ALA A 246 15.56 -5.64 -14.17
N PHE A 247 14.76 -6.58 -14.70
CA PHE A 247 14.44 -7.82 -13.98
C PHE A 247 15.70 -8.63 -13.61
N ALA A 248 16.67 -8.71 -14.53
CA ALA A 248 17.94 -9.40 -14.25
C ALA A 248 18.72 -8.77 -13.08
N ARG A 249 18.75 -7.42 -13.01
CA ARG A 249 19.37 -6.69 -11.90
C ARG A 249 18.63 -6.91 -10.59
N HIS A 250 17.30 -6.90 -10.64
CA HIS A 250 16.46 -7.11 -9.46
C HIS A 250 16.65 -8.51 -8.85
N LEU A 251 16.92 -9.54 -9.67
CA LEU A 251 17.24 -10.87 -9.14
C LEU A 251 18.51 -10.87 -8.28
N ALA A 252 19.51 -10.05 -8.59
CA ALA A 252 20.70 -9.91 -7.74
C ALA A 252 20.35 -9.33 -6.35
N VAL A 253 19.44 -8.37 -6.29
CA VAL A 253 18.90 -7.85 -5.01
C VAL A 253 18.15 -8.94 -4.24
N VAL A 254 17.36 -9.74 -4.95
CA VAL A 254 16.63 -10.87 -4.34
C VAL A 254 17.60 -11.88 -3.71
N GLU A 255 18.75 -12.15 -4.35
CA GLU A 255 19.76 -13.06 -3.77
C GLU A 255 20.39 -12.46 -2.49
N ALA A 256 20.67 -11.16 -2.43
CA ALA A 256 21.13 -10.52 -1.20
C ALA A 256 20.09 -10.63 -0.07
N VAL A 257 18.81 -10.42 -0.39
CA VAL A 257 17.70 -10.60 0.57
C VAL A 257 17.62 -12.04 1.06
N ARG A 258 17.75 -13.03 0.17
CA ARG A 258 17.78 -14.47 0.51
C ARG A 258 18.94 -14.84 1.43
N GLY A 259 20.12 -14.29 1.18
CA GLY A 259 21.29 -14.55 2.01
C GLY A 259 21.09 -14.12 3.46
N ILE A 260 20.56 -12.92 3.68
CA ILE A 260 20.25 -12.42 5.04
C ILE A 260 19.10 -13.24 5.64
N ALA A 261 18.06 -13.55 4.88
CA ALA A 261 16.93 -14.33 5.34
C ALA A 261 17.34 -15.71 5.83
N ALA A 262 18.22 -16.40 5.11
CA ALA A 262 18.77 -17.70 5.49
C ALA A 262 19.55 -17.62 6.80
N THR A 263 20.40 -16.61 6.99
CA THR A 263 21.17 -16.38 8.22
C THR A 263 20.26 -16.11 9.42
N ARG A 264 19.15 -15.40 9.20
CA ARG A 264 18.18 -15.02 10.24
C ARG A 264 17.10 -16.06 10.49
N GLY A 265 16.99 -17.10 9.65
CA GLY A 265 15.93 -18.13 9.76
C GLY A 265 14.52 -17.56 9.51
N VAL A 266 14.37 -16.57 8.63
CA VAL A 266 13.10 -15.92 8.31
C VAL A 266 12.84 -15.94 6.80
N ALA A 267 11.59 -15.63 6.40
CA ALA A 267 11.27 -15.49 4.97
C ALA A 267 11.97 -14.27 4.34
N PRO A 268 12.40 -14.34 3.07
CA PRO A 268 13.03 -13.21 2.38
C PRO A 268 12.14 -11.95 2.35
N GLY A 269 10.84 -12.11 2.18
CA GLY A 269 9.89 -11.00 2.24
C GLY A 269 9.89 -10.26 3.57
N ALA A 270 10.14 -10.97 4.69
CA ALA A 270 10.25 -10.34 6.01
C ALA A 270 11.48 -9.44 6.11
N VAL A 271 12.61 -9.85 5.53
CA VAL A 271 13.83 -9.01 5.46
C VAL A 271 13.58 -7.75 4.64
N ALA A 272 12.93 -7.87 3.47
CA ALA A 272 12.60 -6.71 2.63
C ALA A 272 11.64 -5.75 3.34
N LEU A 273 10.64 -6.24 4.06
CA LEU A 273 9.72 -5.43 4.87
C LEU A 273 10.43 -4.77 6.06
N ALA A 274 11.28 -5.50 6.77
CA ALA A 274 12.06 -4.96 7.87
C ALA A 274 12.98 -3.81 7.42
N TRP A 275 13.56 -3.91 6.22
CA TRP A 275 14.34 -2.83 5.63
C TRP A 275 13.50 -1.56 5.40
N VAL A 276 12.28 -1.71 4.83
CA VAL A 276 11.35 -0.57 4.66
C VAL A 276 10.98 0.06 6.00
N LEU A 277 10.61 -0.78 6.99
CA LEU A 277 10.18 -0.32 8.31
C LEU A 277 11.30 0.27 9.16
N ALA A 278 12.57 -0.03 8.84
CA ALA A 278 13.75 0.54 9.49
C ALA A 278 13.99 2.02 9.12
N HIS A 279 13.37 2.53 8.05
CA HIS A 279 13.49 3.94 7.68
C HIS A 279 12.68 4.82 8.65
N PRO A 280 13.29 5.84 9.29
CA PRO A 280 12.67 6.58 10.40
C PRO A 280 11.43 7.43 10.00
N ALA A 281 11.24 7.71 8.71
CA ALA A 281 10.06 8.42 8.20
C ALA A 281 8.89 7.47 7.88
N ILE A 282 9.09 6.16 7.84
CA ILE A 282 8.04 5.20 7.50
C ILE A 282 7.23 4.86 8.76
N THR A 283 5.93 5.16 8.73
CA THR A 283 5.00 4.80 9.81
C THR A 283 4.49 3.38 9.67
N GLY A 284 4.13 2.97 8.44
CA GLY A 284 3.66 1.63 8.15
C GLY A 284 3.92 1.19 6.71
N ALA A 285 3.87 -0.12 6.47
CA ALA A 285 4.02 -0.74 5.17
C ALA A 285 2.76 -1.55 4.81
N ILE A 286 2.27 -1.37 3.58
CA ILE A 286 1.08 -2.03 3.06
C ILE A 286 1.46 -3.37 2.44
N VAL A 287 1.03 -4.46 3.04
CA VAL A 287 1.37 -5.83 2.63
C VAL A 287 0.15 -6.54 2.08
N GLY A 288 0.20 -6.91 0.80
CA GLY A 288 -0.85 -7.66 0.15
C GLY A 288 -0.68 -9.17 0.32
N ALA A 289 -1.80 -9.86 0.50
CA ALA A 289 -1.90 -11.32 0.40
C ALA A 289 -3.16 -11.69 -0.39
N ARG A 290 -3.14 -12.83 -1.08
CA ARG A 290 -4.26 -13.32 -1.92
C ARG A 290 -4.99 -14.51 -1.31
N ARG A 291 -4.37 -15.18 -0.34
CA ARG A 291 -4.91 -16.37 0.34
C ARG A 291 -4.29 -16.52 1.71
N GLY A 292 -4.92 -17.29 2.58
CA GLY A 292 -4.33 -17.71 3.85
C GLY A 292 -2.97 -18.40 3.69
N GLY A 293 -2.13 -18.35 4.70
CA GLY A 293 -0.78 -18.87 4.73
C GLY A 293 0.29 -17.95 4.12
N GLN A 294 -0.10 -16.78 3.58
CA GLN A 294 0.87 -15.85 2.99
C GLN A 294 1.33 -14.73 3.92
N PHE A 295 0.54 -14.39 4.92
CA PHE A 295 0.84 -13.27 5.81
C PHE A 295 1.69 -13.68 7.01
N ALA A 296 1.55 -14.91 7.52
CA ALA A 296 2.25 -15.41 8.70
C ALA A 296 3.77 -15.22 8.62
N ASP A 297 4.38 -15.63 7.50
CA ASP A 297 5.83 -15.53 7.28
C ASP A 297 6.33 -14.09 7.18
N LEU A 298 5.44 -13.15 6.86
CA LEU A 298 5.75 -11.73 6.71
C LEU A 298 5.55 -10.95 8.01
N ALA A 299 4.68 -11.41 8.91
CA ALA A 299 4.34 -10.73 10.16
C ALA A 299 5.55 -10.51 11.06
N VAL A 300 6.54 -11.40 11.03
CA VAL A 300 7.79 -11.29 11.79
C VAL A 300 8.57 -10.00 11.47
N ALA A 301 8.38 -9.42 10.29
CA ALA A 301 9.03 -8.17 9.88
C ALA A 301 8.74 -7.00 10.83
N ALA A 302 7.59 -6.99 11.49
CA ALA A 302 7.20 -5.95 12.44
C ALA A 302 8.14 -5.84 13.66
N ALA A 303 8.86 -6.92 13.99
CA ALA A 303 9.80 -7.00 15.10
C ALA A 303 11.25 -7.33 14.66
N LEU A 304 11.48 -7.55 13.37
CA LEU A 304 12.81 -7.89 12.84
C LEU A 304 13.67 -6.64 12.71
N GLU A 305 14.72 -6.55 13.52
CA GLU A 305 15.70 -5.49 13.46
C GLU A 305 16.92 -5.94 12.63
N LEU A 306 17.14 -5.29 11.50
CA LEU A 306 18.31 -5.48 10.67
C LEU A 306 19.50 -4.67 11.22
N THR A 307 20.69 -5.29 11.25
CA THR A 307 21.93 -4.59 11.62
C THR A 307 22.29 -3.53 10.58
N ALA A 308 23.18 -2.60 10.92
CA ALA A 308 23.68 -1.62 9.99
C ALA A 308 24.40 -2.28 8.79
N GLU A 309 25.13 -3.37 9.04
CA GLU A 309 25.83 -4.14 8.02
C GLU A 309 24.84 -4.79 7.04
N GLU A 310 23.81 -5.47 7.54
CA GLU A 310 22.76 -6.09 6.71
C GLU A 310 22.04 -5.05 5.84
N ARG A 311 21.69 -3.90 6.42
CA ARG A 311 21.10 -2.80 5.64
C ARG A 311 22.07 -2.26 4.57
N GLY A 312 23.37 -2.17 4.88
CA GLY A 312 24.42 -1.78 3.95
C GLY A 312 24.54 -2.74 2.77
N VAL A 313 24.54 -4.05 3.03
CA VAL A 313 24.56 -5.10 1.97
C VAL A 313 23.36 -4.95 1.03
N LEU A 314 22.16 -4.75 1.57
CA LEU A 314 20.94 -4.58 0.76
C LEU A 314 20.97 -3.31 -0.10
N VAL A 315 21.48 -2.20 0.47
CA VAL A 315 21.62 -0.93 -0.26
C VAL A 315 22.65 -1.05 -1.37
N LEU A 316 23.79 -1.69 -1.12
CA LEU A 316 24.81 -1.92 -2.13
C LEU A 316 24.31 -2.82 -3.26
N ALA A 317 23.59 -3.91 -2.93
CA ALA A 317 22.97 -4.76 -3.93
C ALA A 317 21.96 -4.00 -4.80
N ALA A 318 21.15 -3.12 -4.20
CA ALA A 318 20.19 -2.28 -4.91
C ALA A 318 20.84 -1.21 -5.79
N ALA A 319 22.00 -0.65 -5.37
CA ALA A 319 22.77 0.33 -6.12
C ALA A 319 23.70 -0.32 -7.18
N GLY A 320 24.25 -1.47 -6.85
CA GLY A 320 25.27 -2.18 -7.62
C GLY A 320 24.71 -3.15 -8.68
N GLY A 321 23.43 -3.11 -8.97
CA GLY A 321 22.90 -3.69 -10.20
C GLY A 321 23.47 -3.07 -11.48
N GLY A 322 24.57 -2.35 -11.37
CA GLY A 322 25.37 -1.73 -12.39
C GLY A 322 26.87 -2.08 -12.21
N VAL A 323 27.24 -3.32 -12.54
CA VAL A 323 28.58 -3.71 -13.05
C VAL A 323 28.35 -4.58 -14.24
#